data_0d6f7266004168412d2fe5484e5987b9
#
_entry.id   0d6f7266004168412d2fe5484e5987b9
#
_cell.length_a   1.000
_cell.length_b   1.000
_cell.length_c   1.000
_cell.angle_alpha   90.00
_cell.angle_beta   90.00
_cell.angle_gamma   90.00
#
_symmetry.space_group_name_H-M   'P 1'
#
loop_
_entity.id
_entity.type
_entity.pdbx_description
1 polymer ?
#
loop_
_entity_poly.entity_id
_entity_poly.type
_entity_poly.pdbx_seq_one_letter_code
_entity_poly.pdbx_strand_id
1 'polypeptide(L)'
;MAKSPKKPAAAFFDIDNTLVRGSTSYQFGKAAYKRKFFPRKDFIAFAWHQVRFIAKGETEHMLAAIKDRALELVKGRSYDQMKALIATVYDEEIKSKVWPETAKLAQQHVAAGREVWLITAAPQEMGEEIAKRLGLTGALGTRLVKIDGILTGEIDGKPLHGKEKAKALKKLAKERGFSLKKSFAYSDSHNDLPLLSMVGHPVAVNPDKLLKIYAKSAGWKIYDFKRKELRPVKKSIKQEIKIGKKG
;
A
#
# COMPACT_ATOMS: atom_id res chain seq x y z
N MET A 1 -22.28 36.07 -14.69
CA MET A 1 -21.03 35.45 -14.16
C MET A 1 -21.09 33.94 -14.38
N ALA A 2 -20.31 33.38 -15.28
CA ALA A 2 -20.24 31.94 -15.50
C ALA A 2 -19.67 31.25 -14.22
N LYS A 3 -20.42 30.33 -13.64
CA LYS A 3 -19.95 29.52 -12.51
C LYS A 3 -18.68 28.77 -12.95
N SER A 4 -17.55 29.05 -12.33
CA SER A 4 -16.32 28.26 -12.49
C SER A 4 -16.65 26.77 -12.46
N PRO A 5 -16.16 25.93 -13.41
CA PRO A 5 -16.49 24.53 -13.45
C PRO A 5 -16.14 23.86 -12.12
N LYS A 6 -17.10 23.12 -11.56
CA LYS A 6 -16.93 22.46 -10.25
C LYS A 6 -15.80 21.44 -10.38
N LYS A 7 -14.70 21.67 -9.66
CA LYS A 7 -13.58 20.71 -9.59
C LYS A 7 -14.08 19.30 -9.21
N PRO A 8 -13.71 18.25 -9.97
CA PRO A 8 -14.12 16.88 -9.69
C PRO A 8 -13.51 16.35 -8.37
N ALA A 9 -14.14 15.33 -7.83
CA ALA A 9 -13.61 14.55 -6.70
C ALA A 9 -12.81 13.36 -7.23
N ALA A 10 -11.79 12.92 -6.49
CA ALA A 10 -11.05 11.69 -6.72
C ALA A 10 -11.02 10.81 -5.46
N ALA A 11 -10.59 9.57 -5.60
CA ALA A 11 -10.39 8.66 -4.47
C ALA A 11 -8.95 8.15 -4.47
N PHE A 12 -8.34 8.11 -3.29
CA PHE A 12 -6.95 7.75 -3.07
C PHE A 12 -6.89 6.59 -2.09
N PHE A 13 -6.18 5.52 -2.47
CA PHE A 13 -6.06 4.32 -1.66
C PHE A 13 -4.58 4.03 -1.39
N ASP A 14 -4.24 3.82 -0.12
CA ASP A 14 -3.03 3.11 0.21
C ASP A 14 -3.15 1.64 -0.20
N ILE A 15 -2.01 0.95 -0.37
CA ILE A 15 -1.99 -0.44 -0.83
C ILE A 15 -1.83 -1.40 0.34
N ASP A 16 -0.70 -1.32 1.05
CA ASP A 16 -0.29 -2.32 2.04
C ASP A 16 -1.22 -2.32 3.26
N ASN A 17 -1.82 -3.46 3.59
CA ASN A 17 -2.87 -3.63 4.62
C ASN A 17 -4.17 -2.82 4.42
N THR A 18 -4.24 -1.95 3.43
CA THR A 18 -5.45 -1.21 3.03
C THR A 18 -6.19 -1.91 1.90
N LEU A 19 -5.56 -2.06 0.75
CA LEU A 19 -6.10 -2.74 -0.43
C LEU A 19 -5.63 -4.20 -0.52
N VAL A 20 -4.39 -4.48 -0.13
CA VAL A 20 -3.74 -5.79 -0.15
C VAL A 20 -3.36 -6.20 1.27
N ARG A 21 -3.59 -7.46 1.64
CA ARG A 21 -3.17 -8.02 2.94
C ARG A 21 -1.65 -8.14 3.00
N GLY A 22 -1.05 -7.50 4.00
CA GLY A 22 0.40 -7.50 4.22
C GLY A 22 1.14 -6.53 3.30
N SER A 23 2.45 -6.68 3.21
CA SER A 23 3.33 -5.81 2.44
C SER A 23 3.58 -6.35 1.04
N THR A 24 3.30 -5.55 0.03
CA THR A 24 3.56 -5.86 -1.39
C THR A 24 5.07 -5.95 -1.67
N SER A 25 5.86 -5.09 -1.06
CA SER A 25 7.34 -5.14 -1.15
C SER A 25 7.90 -6.45 -0.56
N TYR A 26 7.33 -6.96 0.53
CA TYR A 26 7.71 -8.26 1.10
C TYR A 26 7.36 -9.42 0.15
N GLN A 27 6.15 -9.40 -0.45
CA GLN A 27 5.75 -10.44 -1.41
C GLN A 27 6.68 -10.45 -2.63
N PHE A 28 7.03 -9.25 -3.13
CA PHE A 28 8.01 -9.11 -4.21
C PHE A 28 9.38 -9.66 -3.83
N GLY A 29 9.92 -9.28 -2.67
CA GLY A 29 11.22 -9.76 -2.19
C GLY A 29 11.28 -11.29 -2.05
N LYS A 30 10.22 -11.88 -1.48
CA LYS A 30 10.07 -13.33 -1.34
C LYS A 30 10.05 -14.05 -2.70
N ALA A 31 9.28 -13.54 -3.65
CA ALA A 31 9.17 -14.13 -4.98
C ALA A 31 10.45 -13.95 -5.80
N ALA A 32 11.08 -12.79 -5.69
CA ALA A 32 12.37 -12.49 -6.32
C ALA A 32 13.48 -13.42 -5.82
N TYR A 33 13.48 -13.71 -4.50
CA TYR A 33 14.41 -14.70 -3.93
C TYR A 33 14.17 -16.10 -4.48
N LYS A 34 12.93 -16.59 -4.48
CA LYS A 34 12.58 -17.90 -5.01
C LYS A 34 13.04 -18.09 -6.46
N ARG A 35 12.96 -17.03 -7.26
CA ARG A 35 13.35 -17.01 -8.69
C ARG A 35 14.82 -16.69 -8.93
N LYS A 36 15.64 -16.64 -7.87
CA LYS A 36 17.06 -16.29 -7.95
C LYS A 36 17.32 -14.92 -8.62
N PHE A 37 16.31 -14.03 -8.59
CA PHE A 37 16.46 -12.66 -9.06
C PHE A 37 17.48 -11.89 -8.19
N PHE A 38 17.61 -12.28 -6.91
CA PHE A 38 18.63 -11.80 -5.98
C PHE A 38 19.57 -12.92 -5.53
N PRO A 39 20.85 -12.61 -5.22
CA PRO A 39 21.77 -13.55 -4.60
C PRO A 39 21.24 -14.07 -3.26
N ARG A 40 21.41 -15.38 -2.97
CA ARG A 40 20.88 -16.01 -1.75
C ARG A 40 21.34 -15.33 -0.44
N LYS A 41 22.61 -14.93 -0.37
CA LYS A 41 23.20 -14.25 0.81
C LYS A 41 22.49 -12.96 1.17
N ASP A 42 21.95 -12.24 0.19
CA ASP A 42 21.34 -10.94 0.37
C ASP A 42 19.90 -11.03 0.91
N PHE A 43 19.19 -12.10 0.55
CA PHE A 43 17.82 -12.32 1.05
C PHE A 43 17.77 -12.69 2.52
N ILE A 44 18.73 -13.47 3.02
CA ILE A 44 18.78 -13.87 4.45
C ILE A 44 18.90 -12.62 5.33
N ALA A 45 19.75 -11.68 4.95
CA ALA A 45 19.87 -10.39 5.65
C ALA A 45 18.58 -9.59 5.61
N PHE A 46 17.91 -9.52 4.45
CA PHE A 46 16.62 -8.84 4.28
C PHE A 46 15.51 -9.46 5.14
N ALA A 47 15.38 -10.79 5.12
CA ALA A 47 14.39 -11.52 5.92
C ALA A 47 14.61 -11.34 7.43
N TRP A 48 15.84 -11.33 7.89
CA TRP A 48 16.20 -11.11 9.29
C TRP A 48 15.81 -9.70 9.77
N HIS A 49 16.04 -8.68 8.94
CA HIS A 49 15.60 -7.32 9.21
C HIS A 49 14.07 -7.20 9.28
N GLN A 50 13.32 -7.91 8.42
CA GLN A 50 11.85 -7.94 8.48
C GLN A 50 11.33 -8.57 9.78
N VAL A 51 11.94 -9.66 10.25
CA VAL A 51 11.56 -10.30 11.54
C VAL A 51 11.81 -9.36 12.72
N ARG A 52 12.96 -8.66 12.75
CA ARG A 52 13.24 -7.65 13.79
C ARG A 52 12.28 -6.47 13.74
N PHE A 53 11.86 -6.06 12.55
CA PHE A 53 10.86 -5.01 12.34
C PHE A 53 9.51 -5.35 13.00
N ILE A 54 9.00 -6.56 12.78
CA ILE A 54 7.75 -7.03 13.39
C ILE A 54 7.87 -7.11 14.92
N ALA A 55 9.05 -7.47 15.44
CA ALA A 55 9.27 -7.71 16.87
C ALA A 55 9.53 -6.44 17.71
N LYS A 56 10.14 -5.40 17.12
CA LYS A 56 10.64 -4.22 17.88
C LYS A 56 9.92 -2.89 17.56
N GLY A 57 8.97 -2.88 16.60
CA GLY A 57 8.28 -1.66 16.15
C GLY A 57 9.11 -0.79 15.20
N GLU A 58 8.45 0.17 14.56
CA GLU A 58 9.03 1.04 13.54
C GLU A 58 9.93 2.11 14.18
N THR A 59 11.23 2.06 13.90
CA THR A 59 12.10 3.22 14.07
C THR A 59 12.53 3.74 12.70
N GLU A 60 12.69 5.07 12.55
CA GLU A 60 13.09 5.69 11.27
C GLU A 60 14.42 5.11 10.74
N HIS A 61 15.38 4.84 11.61
CA HIS A 61 16.66 4.22 11.26
C HIS A 61 16.50 2.80 10.67
N MET A 62 15.56 2.03 11.18
CA MET A 62 15.33 0.66 10.69
C MET A 62 14.62 0.66 9.33
N LEU A 63 13.67 1.57 9.12
CA LEU A 63 13.03 1.78 7.82
C LEU A 63 14.06 2.22 6.76
N ALA A 64 14.98 3.12 7.12
CA ALA A 64 16.07 3.53 6.24
C ALA A 64 16.98 2.35 5.86
N ALA A 65 17.40 1.53 6.81
CA ALA A 65 18.26 0.38 6.56
C ALA A 65 17.59 -0.69 5.66
N ILE A 66 16.29 -0.95 5.86
CA ILE A 66 15.52 -1.88 5.01
C ILE A 66 15.43 -1.33 3.58
N LYS A 67 15.15 -0.03 3.44
CA LYS A 67 15.09 0.65 2.14
C LYS A 67 16.43 0.56 1.41
N ASP A 68 17.53 0.94 2.07
CA ASP A 68 18.87 0.97 1.47
C ASP A 68 19.27 -0.43 1.01
N ARG A 69 18.97 -1.46 1.80
CA ARG A 69 19.20 -2.84 1.42
C ARG A 69 18.35 -3.29 0.23
N ALA A 70 17.08 -2.89 0.18
CA ALA A 70 16.20 -3.19 -0.96
C ALA A 70 16.70 -2.53 -2.25
N LEU A 71 17.21 -1.30 -2.17
CA LEU A 71 17.81 -0.58 -3.30
C LEU A 71 19.10 -1.24 -3.79
N GLU A 72 19.97 -1.69 -2.88
CA GLU A 72 21.15 -2.46 -3.25
C GLU A 72 20.80 -3.76 -4.00
N LEU A 73 19.72 -4.46 -3.60
CA LEU A 73 19.29 -5.69 -4.24
C LEU A 73 18.87 -5.50 -5.70
N VAL A 74 18.28 -4.35 -6.03
CA VAL A 74 17.83 -4.04 -7.39
C VAL A 74 18.92 -3.37 -8.24
N LYS A 75 19.99 -2.88 -7.65
CA LYS A 75 21.11 -2.24 -8.34
C LYS A 75 21.70 -3.15 -9.41
N GLY A 76 21.92 -2.62 -10.62
CA GLY A 76 22.46 -3.36 -11.75
C GLY A 76 21.48 -4.34 -12.41
N ARG A 77 20.19 -4.34 -12.02
CA ARG A 77 19.16 -5.20 -12.61
C ARG A 77 18.43 -4.49 -13.75
N SER A 78 17.98 -5.26 -14.71
CA SER A 78 17.14 -4.75 -15.78
C SER A 78 15.79 -4.26 -15.22
N TYR A 79 15.41 -3.06 -15.59
CA TYR A 79 14.13 -2.47 -15.24
C TYR A 79 12.96 -3.27 -15.82
N ASP A 80 13.09 -3.75 -17.07
CA ASP A 80 12.03 -4.53 -17.71
C ASP A 80 11.87 -5.92 -17.08
N GLN A 81 12.98 -6.56 -16.69
CA GLN A 81 12.92 -7.81 -15.92
C GLN A 81 12.24 -7.60 -14.55
N MET A 82 12.51 -6.50 -13.88
CA MET A 82 11.82 -6.16 -12.63
C MET A 82 10.32 -5.97 -12.85
N LYS A 83 9.90 -5.26 -13.89
CA LYS A 83 8.47 -5.09 -14.24
C LYS A 83 7.80 -6.43 -14.56
N ALA A 84 8.45 -7.28 -15.34
CA ALA A 84 7.94 -8.62 -15.63
C ALA A 84 7.78 -9.47 -14.37
N LEU A 85 8.75 -9.37 -13.45
CA LEU A 85 8.67 -10.04 -12.16
C LEU A 85 7.51 -9.49 -11.31
N ILE A 86 7.28 -8.17 -11.28
CA ILE A 86 6.16 -7.55 -10.57
C ILE A 86 4.81 -8.09 -11.09
N ALA A 87 4.63 -8.19 -12.41
CA ALA A 87 3.43 -8.75 -13.01
C ALA A 87 3.21 -10.21 -12.58
N THR A 88 4.26 -11.02 -12.60
CA THR A 88 4.22 -12.42 -12.13
C THR A 88 3.86 -12.49 -10.63
N VAL A 89 4.47 -11.65 -9.80
CA VAL A 89 4.21 -11.60 -8.35
C VAL A 89 2.77 -11.18 -8.07
N TYR A 90 2.22 -10.29 -8.89
CA TYR A 90 0.81 -9.94 -8.77
C TYR A 90 -0.07 -11.19 -8.94
N ASP A 91 0.11 -11.93 -10.01
CA ASP A 91 -0.73 -13.09 -10.33
C ASP A 91 -0.60 -14.21 -9.28
N GLU A 92 0.60 -14.49 -8.81
CA GLU A 92 0.88 -15.62 -7.91
C GLU A 92 0.68 -15.31 -6.41
N GLU A 93 1.03 -14.10 -5.98
CA GLU A 93 1.13 -13.79 -4.55
C GLU A 93 0.19 -12.66 -4.11
N ILE A 94 -0.08 -11.64 -4.95
CA ILE A 94 -0.83 -10.44 -4.54
C ILE A 94 -2.32 -10.60 -4.80
N LYS A 95 -2.71 -11.10 -5.97
CA LYS A 95 -4.12 -11.22 -6.41
C LYS A 95 -5.02 -11.85 -5.35
N SER A 96 -4.57 -12.95 -4.74
CA SER A 96 -5.33 -13.67 -3.70
C SER A 96 -5.38 -12.94 -2.35
N LYS A 97 -4.57 -11.89 -2.19
CA LYS A 97 -4.48 -11.08 -0.97
C LYS A 97 -5.20 -9.73 -1.08
N VAL A 98 -5.75 -9.40 -2.23
CA VAL A 98 -6.59 -8.21 -2.38
C VAL A 98 -7.82 -8.35 -1.49
N TRP A 99 -8.10 -7.35 -0.67
CA TRP A 99 -9.32 -7.28 0.14
C TRP A 99 -10.53 -7.05 -0.76
N PRO A 100 -11.48 -8.01 -0.88
CA PRO A 100 -12.65 -7.84 -1.75
C PRO A 100 -13.47 -6.60 -1.39
N GLU A 101 -13.58 -6.29 -0.10
CA GLU A 101 -14.35 -5.15 0.39
C GLU A 101 -13.69 -3.81 0.01
N THR A 102 -12.37 -3.69 0.14
CA THR A 102 -11.67 -2.47 -0.25
C THR A 102 -11.63 -2.31 -1.77
N ALA A 103 -11.43 -3.40 -2.51
CA ALA A 103 -11.54 -3.40 -3.97
C ALA A 103 -12.95 -2.97 -4.42
N LYS A 104 -14.01 -3.44 -3.77
CA LYS A 104 -15.38 -3.01 -4.03
C LYS A 104 -15.57 -1.51 -3.78
N LEU A 105 -14.98 -0.95 -2.72
CA LEU A 105 -15.01 0.50 -2.48
C LEU A 105 -14.32 1.26 -3.62
N ALA A 106 -13.17 0.80 -4.10
CA ALA A 106 -12.48 1.41 -5.24
C ALA A 106 -13.35 1.37 -6.50
N GLN A 107 -13.98 0.22 -6.80
CA GLN A 107 -14.89 0.08 -7.95
C GLN A 107 -16.13 0.96 -7.84
N GLN A 108 -16.67 1.20 -6.65
CA GLN A 108 -17.76 2.15 -6.45
C GLN A 108 -17.37 3.58 -6.82
N HIS A 109 -16.11 3.98 -6.58
CA HIS A 109 -15.62 5.27 -7.05
C HIS A 109 -15.48 5.33 -8.56
N VAL A 110 -14.94 4.28 -9.19
CA VAL A 110 -14.87 4.17 -10.66
C VAL A 110 -16.26 4.26 -11.27
N ALA A 111 -17.21 3.49 -10.76
CA ALA A 111 -18.61 3.51 -11.23
C ALA A 111 -19.30 4.88 -11.05
N ALA A 112 -18.86 5.67 -10.07
CA ALA A 112 -19.32 7.04 -9.85
C ALA A 112 -18.57 8.09 -10.70
N GLY A 113 -17.76 7.65 -11.68
CA GLY A 113 -17.00 8.51 -12.60
C GLY A 113 -15.84 9.25 -11.94
N ARG A 114 -15.35 8.79 -10.79
CA ARG A 114 -14.19 9.39 -10.12
C ARG A 114 -12.90 8.71 -10.56
N GLU A 115 -11.84 9.48 -10.73
CA GLU A 115 -10.52 8.90 -10.81
C GLU A 115 -10.14 8.24 -9.48
N VAL A 116 -9.55 7.04 -9.56
CA VAL A 116 -9.09 6.27 -8.41
C VAL A 116 -7.59 6.05 -8.53
N TRP A 117 -6.84 6.55 -7.56
CA TRP A 117 -5.40 6.51 -7.52
C TRP A 117 -4.90 5.72 -6.33
N LEU A 118 -3.91 4.87 -6.56
CA LEU A 118 -3.17 4.21 -5.48
C LEU A 118 -2.01 5.11 -5.04
N ILE A 119 -1.71 5.15 -3.74
CA ILE A 119 -0.57 5.89 -3.20
C ILE A 119 0.18 4.99 -2.23
N THR A 120 1.40 4.58 -2.58
CA THR A 120 2.16 3.57 -1.85
C THR A 120 3.62 3.95 -1.63
N ALA A 121 4.22 3.46 -0.54
CA ALA A 121 5.66 3.54 -0.32
C ALA A 121 6.46 2.53 -1.19
N ALA A 122 5.79 1.51 -1.73
CA ALA A 122 6.39 0.54 -2.65
C ALA A 122 6.86 1.22 -3.96
N PRO A 123 7.66 0.53 -4.79
CA PRO A 123 8.03 1.05 -6.10
C PRO A 123 6.81 1.45 -6.95
N GLN A 124 6.97 2.51 -7.72
CA GLN A 124 5.93 3.06 -8.63
C GLN A 124 5.31 1.95 -9.50
N GLU A 125 6.14 1.08 -10.05
CA GLU A 125 5.77 0.00 -10.96
C GLU A 125 4.84 -1.03 -10.29
N MET A 126 5.03 -1.26 -8.99
CA MET A 126 4.15 -2.14 -8.21
C MET A 126 2.75 -1.54 -8.09
N GLY A 127 2.67 -0.27 -7.76
CA GLY A 127 1.41 0.45 -7.69
C GLY A 127 0.69 0.50 -9.04
N GLU A 128 1.43 0.76 -10.11
CA GLU A 128 0.89 0.82 -11.49
C GLU A 128 0.34 -0.55 -11.95
N GLU A 129 1.06 -1.64 -11.68
CA GLU A 129 0.57 -2.97 -12.03
C GLU A 129 -0.72 -3.32 -11.27
N ILE A 130 -0.77 -3.04 -9.95
CA ILE A 130 -1.98 -3.27 -9.15
C ILE A 130 -3.13 -2.40 -9.66
N ALA A 131 -2.90 -1.12 -9.95
CA ALA A 131 -3.92 -0.22 -10.47
C ALA A 131 -4.46 -0.72 -11.83
N LYS A 132 -3.58 -1.11 -12.74
CA LYS A 132 -3.92 -1.69 -14.05
C LYS A 132 -4.79 -2.94 -13.90
N ARG A 133 -4.39 -3.89 -13.04
CA ARG A 133 -5.13 -5.15 -12.83
C ARG A 133 -6.50 -4.95 -12.20
N LEU A 134 -6.68 -3.87 -11.45
CA LEU A 134 -7.95 -3.53 -10.82
C LEU A 134 -8.77 -2.52 -11.64
N GLY A 135 -8.31 -2.11 -12.85
CA GLY A 135 -9.02 -1.13 -13.67
C GLY A 135 -9.13 0.25 -13.02
N LEU A 136 -8.12 0.65 -12.25
CA LEU A 136 -8.04 1.96 -11.59
C LEU A 136 -7.27 2.96 -12.48
N THR A 137 -7.33 4.24 -12.13
CA THR A 137 -6.76 5.32 -12.97
C THR A 137 -5.23 5.27 -13.04
N GLY A 138 -4.57 4.96 -11.92
CA GLY A 138 -3.12 4.91 -11.84
C GLY A 138 -2.61 4.82 -10.42
N ALA A 139 -1.30 5.01 -10.27
CA ALA A 139 -0.64 4.96 -8.96
C ALA A 139 0.44 6.03 -8.81
N LEU A 140 0.72 6.38 -7.56
CA LEU A 140 1.89 7.10 -7.10
C LEU A 140 2.69 6.19 -6.18
N GLY A 141 3.96 6.02 -6.46
CA GLY A 141 4.88 5.18 -5.68
C GLY A 141 6.27 5.79 -5.57
N THR A 142 7.16 5.12 -4.88
CA THR A 142 8.57 5.49 -4.83
C THR A 142 9.19 5.25 -6.20
N ARG A 143 9.76 6.28 -6.81
CA ARG A 143 10.38 6.19 -8.14
C ARG A 143 11.81 5.69 -8.03
N LEU A 144 12.12 4.65 -8.79
CA LEU A 144 13.48 4.13 -8.92
C LEU A 144 14.21 4.83 -10.07
N VAL A 145 15.49 5.14 -9.87
CA VAL A 145 16.34 5.70 -10.92
C VAL A 145 16.87 4.57 -11.81
N LYS A 146 16.82 4.80 -13.11
CA LYS A 146 17.40 3.89 -14.13
C LYS A 146 18.18 4.67 -15.16
N ILE A 147 19.26 4.08 -15.66
CA ILE A 147 20.07 4.59 -16.76
C ILE A 147 20.16 3.45 -17.79
N ASP A 148 19.86 3.72 -19.03
CA ASP A 148 19.86 2.75 -20.14
C ASP A 148 19.13 1.43 -19.82
N GLY A 149 17.98 1.56 -19.11
CA GLY A 149 17.18 0.39 -18.73
C GLY A 149 17.70 -0.41 -17.53
N ILE A 150 18.79 0.02 -16.90
CA ILE A 150 19.40 -0.63 -15.74
C ILE A 150 19.13 0.22 -14.48
N LEU A 151 18.67 -0.43 -13.42
CA LEU A 151 18.42 0.19 -12.13
C LEU A 151 19.73 0.58 -11.43
N THR A 152 19.83 1.83 -10.97
CA THR A 152 21.04 2.34 -10.31
C THR A 152 21.13 1.95 -8.83
N GLY A 153 20.01 1.51 -8.22
CA GLY A 153 19.91 1.34 -6.78
C GLY A 153 19.60 2.63 -6.04
N GLU A 154 19.16 3.66 -6.75
CA GLU A 154 18.78 4.96 -6.19
C GLU A 154 17.30 5.23 -6.39
N ILE A 155 16.78 6.21 -5.66
CA ILE A 155 15.41 6.70 -5.83
C ILE A 155 15.44 8.16 -6.28
N ASP A 156 14.48 8.53 -7.12
CA ASP A 156 14.23 9.92 -7.52
C ASP A 156 13.52 10.65 -6.36
N GLY A 157 14.27 11.45 -5.63
CA GLY A 157 13.79 12.22 -4.48
C GLY A 157 13.74 11.42 -3.18
N LYS A 158 12.58 11.41 -2.52
CA LYS A 158 12.35 10.73 -1.23
C LYS A 158 11.39 9.56 -1.37
N PRO A 159 11.51 8.53 -0.49
CA PRO A 159 10.50 7.46 -0.43
C PRO A 159 9.10 8.06 -0.23
N LEU A 160 8.12 7.52 -0.93
CA LEU A 160 6.74 8.01 -0.87
C LEU A 160 6.03 7.48 0.39
N HIS A 161 6.45 7.98 1.55
CA HIS A 161 5.95 7.57 2.86
C HIS A 161 5.50 8.80 3.69
N GLY A 162 4.46 8.66 4.50
CA GLY A 162 3.99 9.69 5.42
C GLY A 162 3.75 11.05 4.75
N LYS A 163 4.50 12.08 5.16
CA LYS A 163 4.37 13.45 4.62
C LYS A 163 4.63 13.53 3.11
N GLU A 164 5.47 12.67 2.55
CA GLU A 164 5.75 12.67 1.11
C GLU A 164 4.54 12.17 0.30
N LYS A 165 3.74 11.22 0.82
CA LYS A 165 2.45 10.85 0.22
C LYS A 165 1.50 12.06 0.16
N ALA A 166 1.41 12.83 1.23
CA ALA A 166 0.57 14.04 1.28
C ALA A 166 1.01 15.11 0.26
N LYS A 167 2.33 15.31 0.09
CA LYS A 167 2.88 16.22 -0.93
C LYS A 167 2.55 15.75 -2.35
N ALA A 168 2.73 14.46 -2.62
CA ALA A 168 2.42 13.87 -3.91
C ALA A 168 0.93 13.97 -4.25
N LEU A 169 0.06 13.69 -3.27
CA LEU A 169 -1.38 13.91 -3.40
C LEU A 169 -1.71 15.36 -3.76
N LYS A 170 -1.12 16.33 -3.06
CA LYS A 170 -1.35 17.77 -3.31
C LYS A 170 -0.92 18.17 -4.71
N LYS A 171 0.23 17.65 -5.17
CA LYS A 171 0.75 17.88 -6.51
C LYS A 171 -0.20 17.31 -7.56
N LEU A 172 -0.58 16.03 -7.45
CA LEU A 172 -1.52 15.36 -8.35
C LEU A 172 -2.87 16.09 -8.40
N ALA A 173 -3.42 16.49 -7.24
CA ALA A 173 -4.68 17.21 -7.16
C ALA A 173 -4.62 18.56 -7.89
N LYS A 174 -3.48 19.25 -7.86
CA LYS A 174 -3.27 20.49 -8.61
C LYS A 174 -3.21 20.22 -10.11
N GLU A 175 -2.43 19.23 -10.54
CA GLU A 175 -2.24 18.85 -11.96
C GLU A 175 -3.53 18.37 -12.60
N ARG A 176 -4.32 17.57 -11.89
CA ARG A 176 -5.59 17.01 -12.38
C ARG A 176 -6.82 17.87 -12.11
N GLY A 177 -6.65 18.96 -11.38
CA GLY A 177 -7.73 19.87 -11.04
C GLY A 177 -8.73 19.33 -10.01
N PHE A 178 -8.35 18.38 -9.14
CA PHE A 178 -9.25 17.80 -8.12
C PHE A 178 -9.58 18.77 -6.99
N SER A 179 -10.78 18.61 -6.43
CA SER A 179 -11.16 19.21 -5.15
C SER A 179 -10.86 18.25 -4.01
N LEU A 180 -9.80 18.50 -3.25
CA LEU A 180 -9.47 17.67 -2.08
C LEU A 180 -10.62 17.62 -1.05
N LYS A 181 -11.33 18.74 -0.85
CA LYS A 181 -12.51 18.81 0.05
C LYS A 181 -13.66 17.85 -0.34
N LYS A 182 -13.73 17.45 -1.64
CA LYS A 182 -14.74 16.50 -2.13
C LYS A 182 -14.17 15.11 -2.33
N SER A 183 -12.84 14.96 -2.20
CA SER A 183 -12.13 13.70 -2.45
C SER A 183 -12.11 12.80 -1.22
N PHE A 184 -11.78 11.53 -1.47
CA PHE A 184 -11.75 10.45 -0.51
C PHE A 184 -10.32 9.93 -0.36
N ALA A 185 -9.93 9.50 0.84
CA ALA A 185 -8.67 8.80 1.05
C ALA A 185 -8.85 7.64 2.03
N TYR A 186 -8.17 6.54 1.76
CA TYR A 186 -8.27 5.27 2.47
C TYR A 186 -6.89 4.80 2.88
N SER A 187 -6.68 4.52 4.18
CA SER A 187 -5.42 3.97 4.69
C SER A 187 -5.62 3.19 5.98
N ASP A 188 -4.67 2.29 6.30
CA ASP A 188 -4.60 1.53 7.53
C ASP A 188 -3.61 2.13 8.55
N SER A 189 -2.73 3.04 8.14
CA SER A 189 -1.59 3.51 8.91
C SER A 189 -1.73 4.94 9.44
N HIS A 190 -1.35 5.15 10.70
CA HIS A 190 -1.21 6.49 11.29
C HIS A 190 -0.17 7.36 10.58
N ASN A 191 0.81 6.76 9.89
CA ASN A 191 1.80 7.48 9.08
C ASN A 191 1.15 8.26 7.93
N ASP A 192 -0.05 7.86 7.50
CA ASP A 192 -0.83 8.51 6.45
C ASP A 192 -1.80 9.59 6.99
N LEU A 193 -1.76 9.92 8.29
CA LEU A 193 -2.53 11.04 8.85
C LEU A 193 -2.36 12.35 8.06
N PRO A 194 -1.14 12.74 7.61
CA PRO A 194 -0.99 13.94 6.79
C PRO A 194 -1.77 13.89 5.47
N LEU A 195 -1.85 12.72 4.83
CA LEU A 195 -2.60 12.49 3.61
C LEU A 195 -4.12 12.46 3.88
N LEU A 196 -4.55 11.71 4.88
CA LEU A 196 -5.96 11.56 5.25
C LEU A 196 -6.58 12.90 5.67
N SER A 197 -5.83 13.74 6.40
CA SER A 197 -6.30 15.06 6.86
C SER A 197 -6.44 16.10 5.73
N MET A 198 -5.95 15.82 4.52
CA MET A 198 -6.06 16.75 3.39
C MET A 198 -7.38 16.62 2.62
N VAL A 199 -8.08 15.50 2.77
CA VAL A 199 -9.32 15.24 2.03
C VAL A 199 -10.56 15.48 2.87
N GLY A 200 -11.68 15.71 2.18
CA GLY A 200 -12.96 15.91 2.88
C GLY A 200 -13.60 14.62 3.39
N HIS A 201 -13.18 13.47 2.85
CA HIS A 201 -13.73 12.15 3.22
C HIS A 201 -12.62 11.16 3.56
N PRO A 202 -11.92 11.33 4.70
CA PRO A 202 -10.95 10.36 5.17
C PRO A 202 -11.64 9.10 5.71
N VAL A 203 -11.04 7.94 5.42
CA VAL A 203 -11.56 6.63 5.84
C VAL A 203 -10.41 5.76 6.33
N ALA A 204 -10.52 5.28 7.55
CA ALA A 204 -9.58 4.33 8.13
C ALA A 204 -10.01 2.89 7.78
N VAL A 205 -9.15 2.15 7.08
CA VAL A 205 -9.41 0.76 6.67
C VAL A 205 -8.44 -0.16 7.39
N ASN A 206 -8.94 -1.13 8.15
CA ASN A 206 -8.11 -2.03 8.96
C ASN A 206 -7.06 -1.30 9.83
N PRO A 207 -7.40 -0.17 10.46
CA PRO A 207 -6.43 0.77 11.01
C PRO A 207 -5.55 0.16 12.07
N ASP A 208 -4.28 0.62 12.12
CA ASP A 208 -3.42 0.42 13.27
C ASP A 208 -4.00 1.09 14.53
N LYS A 209 -3.39 0.81 15.67
CA LYS A 209 -3.91 1.29 16.97
C LYS A 209 -4.00 2.81 17.04
N LEU A 210 -2.99 3.52 16.54
CA LEU A 210 -2.91 4.98 16.60
C LEU A 210 -3.92 5.63 15.64
N LEU A 211 -3.98 5.16 14.38
CA LEU A 211 -4.96 5.64 13.41
C LEU A 211 -6.39 5.36 13.92
N LYS A 212 -6.64 4.21 14.55
CA LYS A 212 -7.96 3.85 15.07
C LYS A 212 -8.41 4.81 16.17
N ILE A 213 -7.50 5.18 17.09
CA ILE A 213 -7.78 6.16 18.14
C ILE A 213 -8.10 7.52 17.52
N TYR A 214 -7.23 7.99 16.61
CA TYR A 214 -7.40 9.28 15.94
C TYR A 214 -8.70 9.34 15.13
N ALA A 215 -8.97 8.33 14.30
CA ALA A 215 -10.18 8.27 13.48
C ALA A 215 -11.46 8.30 14.30
N LYS A 216 -11.48 7.62 15.45
CA LYS A 216 -12.61 7.68 16.38
C LYS A 216 -12.81 9.10 16.96
N SER A 217 -11.73 9.72 17.42
CA SER A 217 -11.75 11.08 17.99
C SER A 217 -12.17 12.13 16.95
N ALA A 218 -11.73 11.96 15.69
CA ALA A 218 -12.05 12.86 14.58
C ALA A 218 -13.39 12.57 13.89
N GLY A 219 -14.13 11.54 14.33
CA GLY A 219 -15.40 11.15 13.71
C GLY A 219 -15.25 10.54 12.30
N TRP A 220 -14.07 10.01 11.96
CA TRP A 220 -13.84 9.42 10.66
C TRP A 220 -14.48 8.05 10.53
N LYS A 221 -14.86 7.69 9.31
CA LYS A 221 -15.38 6.36 9.00
C LYS A 221 -14.29 5.31 9.18
N ILE A 222 -14.65 4.19 9.83
CA ILE A 222 -13.73 3.08 10.09
C ILE A 222 -14.32 1.79 9.51
N TYR A 223 -13.53 1.10 8.67
CA TYR A 223 -13.79 -0.26 8.24
C TYR A 223 -12.77 -1.20 8.87
N ASP A 224 -13.23 -2.26 9.52
CA ASP A 224 -12.36 -3.26 10.18
C ASP A 224 -12.67 -4.65 9.58
N PHE A 225 -12.14 -4.91 8.40
CA PHE A 225 -12.35 -6.16 7.67
C PHE A 225 -11.56 -7.32 8.29
N LYS A 226 -10.36 -7.05 8.84
CA LYS A 226 -9.57 -8.05 9.60
C LYS A 226 -10.38 -8.70 10.71
N ARG A 227 -11.21 -7.94 11.41
CA ARG A 227 -12.04 -8.43 12.50
C ARG A 227 -13.17 -9.34 12.03
N LYS A 228 -13.73 -9.07 10.85
CA LYS A 228 -14.81 -9.91 10.28
C LYS A 228 -14.30 -11.28 9.87
N GLU A 229 -13.13 -11.38 9.26
CA GLU A 229 -12.53 -12.66 8.85
C GLU A 229 -12.08 -13.52 10.04
N LEU A 230 -11.58 -12.90 11.12
CA LEU A 230 -11.15 -13.64 12.30
C LEU A 230 -12.30 -14.15 13.19
N ARG A 231 -13.52 -13.61 13.05
CA ARG A 231 -14.68 -14.05 13.83
C ARG A 231 -15.08 -15.51 13.59
N PRO A 232 -15.17 -16.03 12.34
CA PRO A 232 -15.49 -17.44 12.11
C PRO A 232 -14.42 -18.36 12.67
N VAL A 233 -13.14 -18.06 12.45
CA VAL A 233 -11.99 -18.86 12.93
C VAL A 233 -11.96 -18.92 14.46
N LYS A 234 -12.13 -17.79 15.14
CA LYS A 234 -12.21 -17.75 16.62
C LYS A 234 -13.43 -18.49 17.17
N LYS A 235 -14.55 -18.50 16.44
CA LYS A 235 -15.74 -19.23 16.83
C LYS A 235 -15.55 -20.74 16.70
N SER A 236 -14.90 -21.20 15.61
CA SER A 236 -14.52 -22.60 15.39
C SER A 236 -13.57 -23.10 16.47
N ILE A 237 -12.46 -22.37 16.72
CA ILE A 237 -11.50 -22.72 17.78
C ILE A 237 -12.16 -22.80 19.17
N LYS A 238 -13.07 -21.85 19.49
CA LYS A 238 -13.80 -21.90 20.77
C LYS A 238 -14.74 -23.10 20.87
N GLN A 239 -15.34 -23.54 19.76
CA GLN A 239 -16.17 -24.77 19.73
C GLN A 239 -15.33 -26.03 19.93
N GLU A 240 -14.18 -26.15 19.26
CA GLU A 240 -13.25 -27.27 19.42
C GLU A 240 -12.71 -27.41 20.85
N ILE A 241 -12.30 -26.24 21.47
CA ILE A 241 -11.87 -26.23 22.87
C ILE A 241 -12.99 -26.63 23.84
N LYS A 242 -14.25 -26.30 23.51
CA LYS A 242 -15.41 -26.69 24.33
C LYS A 242 -15.72 -28.18 24.24
N ILE A 243 -15.52 -28.78 23.07
CA ILE A 243 -15.72 -30.23 22.83
C ILE A 243 -14.60 -31.01 23.51
N GLY A 244 -13.33 -30.61 23.40
CA GLY A 244 -12.18 -31.25 24.03
C GLY A 244 -12.12 -31.12 25.57
N LYS A 245 -12.98 -30.32 26.20
CA LYS A 245 -13.12 -30.24 27.66
C LYS A 245 -14.27 -31.04 28.23
N LYS A 246 -15.04 -31.71 27.38
CA LYS A 246 -16.18 -32.56 27.79
C LYS A 246 -15.94 -34.08 27.56
N GLY A 247 -14.76 -34.45 27.09
CA GLY A 247 -14.24 -35.83 27.05
C GLY A 247 -13.10 -35.96 28.05
#